data_ca4bb77551212c76cb512fcd4b748d8a
#
_entry.id   ca4bb77551212c76cb512fcd4b748d8a
#
_cell.length_a   1.000
_cell.length_b   1.000
_cell.length_c   1.000
_cell.angle_alpha   90.00
_cell.angle_beta   90.00
_cell.angle_gamma   90.00
#
_symmetry.space_group_name_H-M   'P 1'
#
loop_
_entity.id
_entity.type
_entity.pdbx_description
1 polymer ?
#
loop_
_entity_poly.entity_id
_entity_poly.type
_entity_poly.pdbx_seq_one_letter_code
_entity_poly.pdbx_strand_id
1 'polypeptide(L)'
;MIQGLIYSAFDKEDKGDFFHNQGYRFEKKVFKMFVFSNLFGKYKINDRFMGFEDSITFYVSSYSEDFLKEIYDFYMENEKVVLNNQFIQLVSIKFMNLEYFTGEKQIVIHTLSPIVTYTTTDHYVDYFKPSDAEFNTLCMNNLLDKCHALDIKQDDISFNVEKVLYEKKRLVKFKNTFYVGYLSEMTVKTNFETLSLLYDTGISAKGPAGFGMIEVKKSEESSLSI
;
A
#
# COMPACT_ATOMS: atom_id res chain seq x y z
N MET A 1 8.19 1.21 12.58
CA MET A 1 7.87 2.59 12.94
C MET A 1 6.45 2.96 12.50
N ILE A 2 6.15 3.23 11.21
CA ILE A 2 4.78 3.56 10.75
C ILE A 2 3.78 2.43 11.05
N GLN A 3 4.14 1.17 10.77
CA GLN A 3 3.29 0.02 11.11
C GLN A 3 2.92 -0.01 12.60
N GLY A 4 3.87 0.31 13.50
CA GLY A 4 3.59 0.40 14.92
C GLY A 4 2.60 1.51 15.26
N LEU A 5 2.71 2.66 14.58
CA LEU A 5 1.78 3.78 14.71
C LEU A 5 0.35 3.39 14.26
N ILE A 6 0.24 2.66 13.15
CA ILE A 6 -1.05 2.14 12.68
C ILE A 6 -1.63 1.16 13.71
N TYR A 7 -0.83 0.21 14.18
CA TYR A 7 -1.31 -0.78 15.14
C TYR A 7 -1.55 -0.26 16.55
N SER A 8 -1.03 0.93 16.91
CA SER A 8 -1.38 1.56 18.21
C SER A 8 -2.85 2.00 18.30
N ALA A 9 -3.53 2.09 17.14
CA ALA A 9 -4.95 2.39 17.09
C ALA A 9 -5.86 1.20 17.48
N PHE A 10 -5.28 0.01 17.61
CA PHE A 10 -6.07 -1.19 17.87
C PHE A 10 -5.85 -1.68 19.31
N ASP A 11 -6.93 -1.78 20.08
CA ASP A 11 -6.91 -2.47 21.36
C ASP A 11 -6.54 -3.95 21.17
N LYS A 12 -5.94 -4.54 22.18
CA LYS A 12 -5.46 -5.93 22.14
C LYS A 12 -6.59 -6.96 22.22
N GLU A 13 -7.82 -6.52 22.49
CA GLU A 13 -8.99 -7.38 22.65
C GLU A 13 -9.83 -7.39 21.35
N ASP A 14 -10.36 -8.54 20.95
CA ASP A 14 -11.27 -8.80 19.83
C ASP A 14 -10.82 -8.30 18.45
N LYS A 15 -11.27 -7.11 18.03
CA LYS A 15 -10.98 -6.55 16.70
C LYS A 15 -9.49 -6.33 16.45
N GLY A 16 -8.77 -5.91 17.48
CA GLY A 16 -7.33 -5.71 17.42
C GLY A 16 -6.58 -7.02 17.14
N ASP A 17 -7.01 -8.13 17.72
CA ASP A 17 -6.42 -9.44 17.46
C ASP A 17 -6.63 -9.89 16.00
N PHE A 18 -7.82 -9.66 15.44
CA PHE A 18 -8.07 -9.98 14.03
C PHE A 18 -7.11 -9.22 13.09
N PHE A 19 -7.03 -7.91 13.21
CA PHE A 19 -6.19 -7.09 12.31
C PHE A 19 -4.70 -7.29 12.55
N HIS A 20 -4.29 -7.52 13.80
CA HIS A 20 -2.88 -7.69 14.15
C HIS A 20 -2.39 -9.12 13.93
N ASN A 21 -3.15 -10.15 14.35
CA ASN A 21 -2.67 -11.53 14.41
C ASN A 21 -3.35 -12.44 13.37
N GLN A 22 -4.68 -12.38 13.23
CA GLN A 22 -5.42 -13.34 12.41
C GLN A 22 -5.44 -12.97 10.92
N GLY A 23 -6.19 -11.91 10.54
CA GLY A 23 -6.37 -11.49 9.14
C GLY A 23 -7.16 -12.49 8.28
N TYR A 24 -7.19 -12.23 6.99
CA TYR A 24 -7.87 -13.03 5.98
C TYR A 24 -6.97 -14.17 5.52
N ARG A 25 -7.50 -15.35 5.29
CA ARG A 25 -6.71 -16.56 4.99
C ARG A 25 -7.08 -17.16 3.67
N PHE A 26 -6.06 -17.55 2.92
CA PHE A 26 -6.19 -18.45 1.77
C PHE A 26 -5.01 -19.43 1.79
N GLU A 27 -5.31 -20.71 1.85
CA GLU A 27 -4.34 -21.80 2.04
C GLU A 27 -3.41 -21.52 3.26
N LYS A 28 -2.09 -21.44 3.01
CA LYS A 28 -1.08 -21.13 4.04
C LYS A 28 -0.79 -19.66 4.16
N LYS A 29 -1.39 -18.79 3.32
CA LYS A 29 -1.16 -17.35 3.28
C LYS A 29 -2.13 -16.62 4.21
N VAL A 30 -1.62 -15.56 4.85
CA VAL A 30 -2.42 -14.65 5.68
C VAL A 30 -2.26 -13.24 5.15
N PHE A 31 -3.38 -12.60 4.84
CA PHE A 31 -3.44 -11.24 4.34
C PHE A 31 -4.05 -10.31 5.39
N LYS A 32 -3.47 -9.14 5.59
CA LYS A 32 -4.02 -8.11 6.51
C LYS A 32 -4.86 -7.07 5.80
N MET A 33 -4.92 -7.12 4.48
CA MET A 33 -5.73 -6.31 3.57
C MET A 33 -5.69 -4.81 3.84
N PHE A 34 -4.50 -4.30 4.20
CA PHE A 34 -4.20 -2.87 4.25
C PHE A 34 -2.80 -2.58 3.71
N VAL A 35 -2.60 -1.34 3.36
CA VAL A 35 -1.32 -0.83 2.85
C VAL A 35 -1.07 0.59 3.36
N PHE A 36 0.19 0.99 3.43
CA PHE A 36 0.55 2.36 3.75
C PHE A 36 1.76 2.84 2.96
N SER A 37 1.85 4.16 2.83
CA SER A 37 2.89 4.84 2.06
C SER A 37 4.20 5.02 2.83
N ASN A 38 5.19 5.54 2.13
CA ASN A 38 6.33 6.21 2.77
C ASN A 38 5.87 7.47 3.51
N LEU A 39 6.76 8.02 4.35
CA LEU A 39 6.58 9.35 4.93
C LEU A 39 6.93 10.42 3.89
N PHE A 40 6.07 11.42 3.76
CA PHE A 40 6.27 12.60 2.93
C PHE A 40 6.45 13.84 3.79
N GLY A 41 7.28 14.75 3.36
CA GLY A 41 7.58 16.01 4.04
C GLY A 41 8.96 16.51 3.67
N LYS A 42 9.28 17.75 4.03
CA LYS A 42 10.64 18.29 3.90
C LYS A 42 11.51 17.72 5.01
N TYR A 43 12.61 17.09 4.66
CA TYR A 43 13.49 16.46 5.64
C TYR A 43 14.97 16.76 5.37
N LYS A 44 15.76 16.68 6.43
CA LYS A 44 17.22 16.68 6.40
C LYS A 44 17.73 15.38 6.98
N ILE A 45 18.77 14.84 6.37
CA ILE A 45 19.48 13.65 6.87
C ILE A 45 20.77 14.10 7.52
N ASN A 46 20.92 13.80 8.82
CA ASN A 46 22.14 13.99 9.58
C ASN A 46 22.60 12.62 10.07
N ASP A 47 23.72 12.12 9.54
CA ASP A 47 24.34 10.83 9.88
C ASP A 47 23.35 9.67 10.03
N ARG A 48 22.68 9.55 11.16
CA ARG A 48 21.78 8.43 11.53
C ARG A 48 20.31 8.82 11.64
N PHE A 49 19.99 10.10 11.52
CA PHE A 49 18.65 10.61 11.77
C PHE A 49 18.08 11.31 10.56
N MET A 50 16.81 11.06 10.31
CA MET A 50 16.01 11.84 9.37
C MET A 50 15.13 12.79 10.19
N GLY A 51 15.42 14.08 10.12
CA GLY A 51 14.62 15.13 10.76
C GLY A 51 13.70 15.78 9.76
N PHE A 52 12.39 15.78 10.04
CA PHE A 52 11.40 16.53 9.27
C PHE A 52 11.30 17.95 9.80
N GLU A 53 11.18 18.94 8.88
CA GLU A 53 11.21 20.35 9.25
C GLU A 53 9.91 20.83 9.90
N ASP A 54 8.75 20.49 9.29
CA ASP A 54 7.44 21.00 9.71
C ASP A 54 6.49 19.86 10.06
N SER A 55 6.00 19.16 9.06
CA SER A 55 5.03 18.11 9.18
C SER A 55 5.41 16.88 8.36
N ILE A 56 4.86 15.76 8.75
CA ILE A 56 4.94 14.52 8.00
C ILE A 56 3.53 14.12 7.55
N THR A 57 3.43 13.63 6.34
CA THR A 57 2.20 13.04 5.80
C THR A 57 2.49 11.59 5.44
N PHE A 58 1.56 10.70 5.72
CA PHE A 58 1.52 9.36 5.17
C PHE A 58 0.08 8.98 4.85
N TYR A 59 -0.07 8.02 3.97
CA TYR A 59 -1.36 7.52 3.53
C TYR A 59 -1.55 6.10 4.03
N VAL A 60 -2.79 5.76 4.37
CA VAL A 60 -3.21 4.40 4.75
C VAL A 60 -4.46 4.07 3.98
N SER A 61 -4.54 2.87 3.42
CA SER A 61 -5.74 2.33 2.82
C SER A 61 -5.98 0.91 3.30
N SER A 62 -7.24 0.50 3.34
CA SER A 62 -7.63 -0.85 3.75
C SER A 62 -8.93 -1.25 3.06
N TYR A 63 -9.04 -2.54 2.72
CA TYR A 63 -10.29 -3.17 2.30
C TYR A 63 -11.37 -3.13 3.38
N SER A 64 -10.97 -3.11 4.66
CA SER A 64 -11.90 -3.03 5.79
C SER A 64 -12.15 -1.58 6.18
N GLU A 65 -13.40 -1.12 6.06
CA GLU A 65 -13.84 0.18 6.56
C GLU A 65 -13.69 0.27 8.09
N ASP A 66 -13.96 -0.81 8.82
CA ASP A 66 -13.78 -0.88 10.26
C ASP A 66 -12.31 -0.61 10.65
N PHE A 67 -11.34 -1.13 9.87
CA PHE A 67 -9.93 -0.86 10.10
C PHE A 67 -9.60 0.64 10.00
N LEU A 68 -10.12 1.31 8.98
CA LEU A 68 -9.90 2.74 8.78
C LEU A 68 -10.64 3.57 9.83
N LYS A 69 -11.83 3.13 10.25
CA LYS A 69 -12.61 3.78 11.29
C LYS A 69 -11.90 3.73 12.65
N GLU A 70 -11.36 2.59 13.07
CA GLU A 70 -10.60 2.46 14.31
C GLU A 70 -9.37 3.39 14.31
N ILE A 71 -8.65 3.49 13.18
CA ILE A 71 -7.53 4.44 13.04
C ILE A 71 -8.02 5.88 13.19
N TYR A 72 -9.11 6.23 12.53
CA TYR A 72 -9.67 7.58 12.58
C TYR A 72 -10.09 7.95 14.01
N ASP A 73 -10.90 7.11 14.66
CA ASP A 73 -11.41 7.33 15.99
C ASP A 73 -10.25 7.47 17.00
N PHE A 74 -9.27 6.57 16.94
CA PHE A 74 -8.07 6.63 17.79
C PHE A 74 -7.33 7.97 17.67
N TYR A 75 -7.07 8.45 16.46
CA TYR A 75 -6.34 9.69 16.26
C TYR A 75 -7.16 10.94 16.55
N MET A 76 -8.48 10.87 16.46
CA MET A 76 -9.36 11.96 16.88
C MET A 76 -9.42 12.08 18.41
N GLU A 77 -9.34 10.96 19.13
CA GLU A 77 -9.32 10.94 20.61
C GLU A 77 -7.91 11.23 21.17
N ASN A 78 -6.85 10.90 20.41
CA ASN A 78 -5.46 11.00 20.86
C ASN A 78 -4.66 11.94 19.94
N GLU A 79 -4.86 13.25 20.11
CA GLU A 79 -4.14 14.25 19.30
C GLU A 79 -2.62 14.13 19.35
N LYS A 80 -2.07 13.56 20.43
CA LYS A 80 -0.63 13.36 20.62
C LYS A 80 -0.31 11.88 20.75
N VAL A 81 0.57 11.41 19.89
CA VAL A 81 1.06 10.03 19.89
C VAL A 81 2.59 10.00 19.88
N VAL A 82 3.15 8.84 20.21
CA VAL A 82 4.61 8.67 20.27
C VAL A 82 5.08 7.94 19.02
N LEU A 83 5.98 8.56 18.27
CA LEU A 83 6.69 7.96 17.16
C LEU A 83 8.19 7.96 17.45
N ASN A 84 8.79 6.78 17.61
CA ASN A 84 10.22 6.64 17.89
C ASN A 84 10.73 7.52 19.05
N ASN A 85 10.04 7.45 20.19
CA ASN A 85 10.29 8.25 21.39
C ASN A 85 10.13 9.77 21.24
N GLN A 86 9.47 10.22 20.19
CA GLN A 86 9.13 11.63 19.99
C GLN A 86 7.60 11.78 19.98
N PHE A 87 7.14 12.83 20.64
CA PHE A 87 5.73 13.22 20.56
C PHE A 87 5.47 13.87 19.20
N ILE A 88 4.47 13.36 18.50
CA ILE A 88 3.93 13.97 17.30
C ILE A 88 2.47 14.31 17.56
N GLN A 89 2.00 15.40 16.94
CA GLN A 89 0.63 15.86 17.05
C GLN A 89 -0.09 15.66 15.72
N LEU A 90 -1.34 15.20 15.79
CA LEU A 90 -2.21 15.15 14.62
C LEU A 90 -2.49 16.59 14.15
N VAL A 91 -2.28 16.86 12.86
CA VAL A 91 -2.59 18.14 12.23
C VAL A 91 -3.92 18.04 11.48
N SER A 92 -4.10 17.00 10.68
CA SER A 92 -5.35 16.76 9.94
C SER A 92 -5.44 15.34 9.43
N ILE A 93 -6.65 14.86 9.23
CA ILE A 93 -6.98 13.64 8.50
C ILE A 93 -7.80 14.04 7.29
N LYS A 94 -7.50 13.45 6.13
CA LYS A 94 -8.24 13.65 4.89
C LYS A 94 -8.64 12.30 4.31
N PHE A 95 -9.90 12.16 3.94
CA PHE A 95 -10.38 11.00 3.21
C PHE A 95 -10.18 11.22 1.71
N MET A 96 -9.74 10.17 1.03
CA MET A 96 -9.53 10.17 -0.42
C MET A 96 -10.30 9.00 -1.01
N ASN A 97 -11.01 9.24 -2.11
CA ASN A 97 -11.78 8.22 -2.81
C ASN A 97 -11.29 8.07 -4.24
N LEU A 98 -11.37 6.85 -4.76
CA LEU A 98 -11.21 6.59 -6.18
C LEU A 98 -12.45 7.08 -6.94
N GLU A 99 -12.23 7.69 -8.11
CA GLU A 99 -13.30 7.99 -9.05
C GLU A 99 -13.81 6.69 -9.70
N TYR A 100 -15.13 6.45 -9.60
CA TYR A 100 -15.75 5.30 -10.23
C TYR A 100 -15.73 5.40 -11.76
N PHE A 101 -15.51 4.28 -12.42
CA PHE A 101 -15.63 4.15 -13.87
C PHE A 101 -16.14 2.75 -14.25
N THR A 102 -16.70 2.65 -15.45
CA THR A 102 -17.21 1.38 -15.99
C THR A 102 -16.26 0.79 -17.02
N GLY A 103 -16.24 -0.54 -17.09
CA GLY A 103 -15.41 -1.30 -18.03
C GLY A 103 -13.91 -1.22 -17.73
N GLU A 104 -13.11 -1.71 -18.65
CA GLU A 104 -11.66 -1.59 -18.54
C GLU A 104 -11.16 -0.25 -19.05
N LYS A 105 -10.22 0.35 -18.35
CA LYS A 105 -9.54 1.59 -18.73
C LYS A 105 -8.03 1.48 -18.61
N GLN A 106 -7.35 2.29 -19.38
CA GLN A 106 -5.92 2.59 -19.20
C GLN A 106 -5.79 3.72 -18.18
N ILE A 107 -5.09 3.46 -17.10
CA ILE A 107 -4.93 4.37 -15.97
C ILE A 107 -3.46 4.51 -15.66
N VAL A 108 -3.01 5.74 -15.42
CA VAL A 108 -1.65 5.98 -14.93
C VAL A 108 -1.67 5.93 -13.41
N ILE A 109 -0.88 5.01 -12.87
CA ILE A 109 -0.66 4.89 -11.43
C ILE A 109 0.79 5.20 -11.09
N HIS A 110 1.02 5.78 -9.92
CA HIS A 110 2.35 5.87 -9.35
C HIS A 110 2.37 5.31 -7.92
N THR A 111 3.53 4.88 -7.49
CA THR A 111 3.69 4.23 -6.19
C THR A 111 4.01 5.24 -5.10
N LEU A 112 3.28 5.18 -3.99
CA LEU A 112 3.54 5.95 -2.77
C LEU A 112 4.47 5.19 -1.81
N SER A 113 4.67 3.89 -2.06
CA SER A 113 5.69 3.04 -1.43
C SER A 113 6.20 2.00 -2.42
N PRO A 114 7.44 1.48 -2.27
CA PRO A 114 8.03 0.58 -3.26
C PRO A 114 7.21 -0.71 -3.42
N ILE A 115 7.01 -1.17 -4.65
CA ILE A 115 6.42 -2.49 -4.92
C ILE A 115 7.49 -3.54 -4.68
N VAL A 116 7.14 -4.62 -3.98
CA VAL A 116 8.00 -5.79 -3.74
C VAL A 116 7.38 -7.01 -4.38
N THR A 117 7.95 -7.44 -5.49
CA THR A 117 7.54 -8.63 -6.25
C THR A 117 8.69 -9.60 -6.30
N TYR A 118 8.48 -10.83 -5.87
CA TYR A 118 9.55 -11.82 -5.78
C TYR A 118 9.04 -13.25 -5.88
N THR A 119 9.94 -14.14 -6.25
CA THR A 119 9.79 -15.59 -6.08
C THR A 119 10.85 -16.10 -5.09
N THR A 120 10.58 -17.25 -4.50
CA THR A 120 11.54 -17.94 -3.64
C THR A 120 11.75 -19.35 -4.17
N THR A 121 12.99 -19.68 -4.49
CA THR A 121 13.43 -21.02 -4.85
C THR A 121 14.45 -21.48 -3.83
N ASP A 122 14.31 -22.68 -3.31
CA ASP A 122 15.10 -23.36 -2.27
C ASP A 122 15.95 -22.47 -1.31
N HIS A 123 16.84 -21.63 -1.84
CA HIS A 123 17.75 -20.79 -1.06
C HIS A 123 17.88 -19.36 -1.58
N TYR A 124 17.18 -18.99 -2.68
CA TYR A 124 17.33 -17.69 -3.32
C TYR A 124 15.99 -16.97 -3.41
N VAL A 125 16.05 -15.64 -3.27
CA VAL A 125 14.92 -14.75 -3.51
C VAL A 125 15.24 -13.91 -4.73
N ASP A 126 14.48 -14.13 -5.79
CA ASP A 126 14.56 -13.35 -7.03
C ASP A 126 13.52 -12.23 -7.00
N TYR A 127 13.99 -11.00 -7.16
CA TYR A 127 13.13 -9.81 -7.15
C TYR A 127 12.90 -9.31 -8.57
N PHE A 128 11.64 -9.00 -8.89
CA PHE A 128 11.22 -8.55 -10.22
C PHE A 128 10.81 -7.08 -10.18
N LYS A 129 11.27 -6.34 -11.18
CA LYS A 129 10.89 -4.94 -11.39
C LYS A 129 9.64 -4.85 -12.30
N PRO A 130 8.92 -3.72 -12.31
CA PRO A 130 7.72 -3.56 -13.13
C PRO A 130 7.89 -3.81 -14.63
N SER A 131 9.10 -3.60 -15.16
CA SER A 131 9.39 -3.87 -16.58
C SER A 131 9.82 -5.32 -16.90
N ASP A 132 9.92 -6.21 -15.91
CA ASP A 132 10.21 -7.62 -16.14
C ASP A 132 8.96 -8.38 -16.59
N ALA A 133 9.13 -9.37 -17.47
CA ALA A 133 8.02 -10.12 -18.05
C ALA A 133 7.17 -10.86 -17.00
N GLU A 134 7.80 -11.33 -15.92
CA GLU A 134 7.18 -12.07 -14.83
C GLU A 134 6.34 -11.18 -13.90
N PHE A 135 6.57 -9.88 -13.90
CA PHE A 135 5.94 -8.95 -12.95
C PHE A 135 4.41 -9.00 -12.99
N ASN A 136 3.82 -8.93 -14.18
CA ASN A 136 2.36 -8.99 -14.34
C ASN A 136 1.79 -10.29 -13.76
N THR A 137 2.39 -11.43 -14.09
CA THR A 137 1.94 -12.74 -13.62
C THR A 137 2.02 -12.84 -12.09
N LEU A 138 3.11 -12.37 -11.49
CA LEU A 138 3.29 -12.41 -10.04
C LEU A 138 2.33 -11.46 -9.31
N CYS A 139 2.08 -10.27 -9.85
CA CYS A 139 1.09 -9.35 -9.31
C CYS A 139 -0.33 -9.94 -9.42
N MET A 140 -0.66 -10.51 -10.57
CA MET A 140 -1.96 -11.14 -10.80
C MET A 140 -2.19 -12.33 -9.86
N ASN A 141 -1.21 -13.21 -9.68
CA ASN A 141 -1.30 -14.32 -8.74
C ASN A 141 -1.53 -13.84 -7.30
N ASN A 142 -0.82 -12.79 -6.86
CA ASN A 142 -1.04 -12.22 -5.53
C ASN A 142 -2.42 -11.60 -5.38
N LEU A 143 -2.93 -10.96 -6.43
CA LEU A 143 -4.27 -10.38 -6.45
C LEU A 143 -5.36 -11.45 -6.38
N LEU A 144 -5.23 -12.53 -7.14
CA LEU A 144 -6.14 -13.68 -7.09
C LEU A 144 -6.14 -14.36 -5.71
N ASP A 145 -4.98 -14.52 -5.09
CA ASP A 145 -4.89 -15.02 -3.70
C ASP A 145 -5.66 -14.12 -2.71
N LYS A 146 -5.60 -12.79 -2.89
CA LYS A 146 -6.38 -11.85 -2.08
C LYS A 146 -7.88 -11.99 -2.34
N CYS A 147 -8.29 -12.14 -3.60
CA CYS A 147 -9.69 -12.39 -3.96
C CYS A 147 -10.21 -13.67 -3.29
N HIS A 148 -9.45 -14.75 -3.35
CA HIS A 148 -9.81 -16.00 -2.64
C HIS A 148 -9.94 -15.80 -1.14
N ALA A 149 -9.01 -15.05 -0.51
CA ALA A 149 -9.04 -14.80 0.92
C ALA A 149 -10.24 -13.92 1.35
N LEU A 150 -10.83 -13.17 0.42
CA LEU A 150 -11.97 -12.27 0.63
C LEU A 150 -13.30 -12.84 0.08
N ASP A 151 -13.31 -14.07 -0.46
CA ASP A 151 -14.45 -14.66 -1.15
C ASP A 151 -14.99 -13.81 -2.34
N ILE A 152 -14.09 -13.06 -3.00
CA ILE A 152 -14.42 -12.24 -4.18
C ILE A 152 -14.35 -13.13 -5.43
N LYS A 153 -15.38 -13.00 -6.30
CA LYS A 153 -15.39 -13.68 -7.61
C LYS A 153 -14.25 -13.15 -8.48
N GLN A 154 -13.61 -14.04 -9.23
CA GLN A 154 -12.41 -13.73 -10.00
C GLN A 154 -12.68 -13.45 -11.49
N ASP A 155 -13.89 -13.71 -11.95
CA ASP A 155 -14.25 -13.64 -13.38
C ASP A 155 -14.03 -12.24 -13.99
N ASP A 156 -14.10 -11.19 -13.14
CA ASP A 156 -13.96 -9.81 -13.56
C ASP A 156 -12.62 -9.17 -13.14
N ILE A 157 -11.66 -9.95 -12.63
CA ILE A 157 -10.37 -9.41 -12.22
C ILE A 157 -9.47 -9.18 -13.43
N SER A 158 -9.09 -7.92 -13.64
CA SER A 158 -8.28 -7.49 -14.78
C SER A 158 -7.18 -6.53 -14.36
N PHE A 159 -5.93 -6.95 -14.54
CA PHE A 159 -4.75 -6.12 -14.29
C PHE A 159 -3.64 -6.46 -15.26
N ASN A 160 -3.20 -5.46 -16.02
CA ASN A 160 -2.07 -5.59 -16.94
C ASN A 160 -1.24 -4.29 -16.97
N VAL A 161 0.05 -4.38 -16.69
CA VAL A 161 0.99 -3.27 -16.93
C VAL A 161 1.29 -3.19 -18.42
N GLU A 162 0.83 -2.14 -19.07
CA GLU A 162 1.05 -1.92 -20.49
C GLU A 162 2.34 -1.16 -20.78
N LYS A 163 2.69 -0.23 -19.90
CA LYS A 163 3.89 0.58 -20.06
C LYS A 163 4.43 1.03 -18.71
N VAL A 164 5.72 0.86 -18.52
CA VAL A 164 6.45 1.45 -17.39
C VAL A 164 7.02 2.80 -17.84
N LEU A 165 6.57 3.87 -17.18
CA LEU A 165 6.98 5.25 -17.47
C LEU A 165 8.22 5.64 -16.67
N TYR A 166 8.31 5.11 -15.45
CA TYR A 166 9.42 5.33 -14.54
C TYR A 166 9.55 4.12 -13.61
N GLU A 167 10.79 3.73 -13.30
CA GLU A 167 11.08 2.77 -12.24
C GLU A 167 12.40 3.10 -11.54
N LYS A 168 12.42 2.95 -10.23
CA LYS A 168 13.61 3.19 -9.42
C LYS A 168 13.73 2.17 -8.31
N LYS A 169 14.81 1.40 -8.33
CA LYS A 169 15.15 0.41 -7.29
C LYS A 169 15.33 1.07 -5.93
N ARG A 170 14.79 0.42 -4.90
CA ARG A 170 14.96 0.76 -3.48
C ARG A 170 15.33 -0.48 -2.70
N LEU A 171 16.33 -0.37 -1.85
CA LEU A 171 16.63 -1.36 -0.83
C LEU A 171 16.03 -0.89 0.48
N VAL A 172 15.08 -1.65 1.02
CA VAL A 172 14.34 -1.28 2.23
C VAL A 172 14.58 -2.32 3.31
N LYS A 173 15.03 -1.88 4.47
CA LYS A 173 15.13 -2.73 5.65
C LYS A 173 13.79 -2.72 6.39
N PHE A 174 13.17 -3.89 6.49
CA PHE A 174 11.99 -4.09 7.32
C PHE A 174 12.26 -5.18 8.35
N LYS A 175 12.19 -4.82 9.64
CA LYS A 175 12.67 -5.65 10.75
C LYS A 175 14.14 -6.06 10.49
N ASN A 176 14.43 -7.34 10.42
CA ASN A 176 15.78 -7.88 10.21
C ASN A 176 16.06 -8.31 8.75
N THR A 177 15.15 -8.03 7.83
CA THR A 177 15.23 -8.46 6.43
C THR A 177 15.35 -7.26 5.50
N PHE A 178 16.18 -7.37 4.47
CA PHE A 178 16.25 -6.41 3.38
C PHE A 178 15.38 -6.88 2.22
N TYR A 179 14.56 -5.97 1.71
CA TYR A 179 13.72 -6.17 0.53
C TYR A 179 14.16 -5.27 -0.60
N VAL A 180 14.23 -5.82 -1.80
CA VAL A 180 14.36 -5.02 -3.02
C VAL A 180 12.97 -4.71 -3.51
N GLY A 181 12.66 -3.42 -3.60
CA GLY A 181 11.40 -2.94 -4.15
C GLY A 181 11.65 -1.85 -5.19
N TYR A 182 10.59 -1.46 -5.89
CA TYR A 182 10.67 -0.46 -6.95
C TYR A 182 9.61 0.63 -6.76
N LEU A 183 10.05 1.89 -6.74
CA LEU A 183 9.15 3.02 -6.96
C LEU A 183 8.91 3.11 -8.46
N SER A 184 7.66 3.24 -8.87
CA SER A 184 7.29 3.19 -10.27
C SER A 184 6.15 4.12 -10.61
N GLU A 185 6.15 4.54 -11.87
CA GLU A 185 5.00 5.10 -12.55
C GLU A 185 4.72 4.24 -13.77
N MET A 186 3.48 3.82 -13.95
CA MET A 186 3.11 2.90 -15.01
C MET A 186 1.68 3.12 -15.50
N THR A 187 1.46 2.86 -16.79
CA THR A 187 0.13 2.74 -17.36
C THR A 187 -0.32 1.29 -17.17
N VAL A 188 -1.46 1.13 -16.52
CA VAL A 188 -2.10 -0.18 -16.32
C VAL A 188 -3.46 -0.22 -17.01
N LYS A 189 -3.80 -1.35 -17.59
CA LYS A 189 -5.15 -1.65 -18.04
C LYS A 189 -5.85 -2.44 -16.96
N THR A 190 -6.99 -1.95 -16.47
CA THR A 190 -7.71 -2.52 -15.32
C THR A 190 -9.16 -2.05 -15.32
N ASN A 191 -10.02 -2.74 -14.57
CA ASN A 191 -11.38 -2.27 -14.22
C ASN A 191 -11.41 -1.66 -12.82
N PHE A 192 -12.56 -1.07 -12.46
CA PHE A 192 -12.70 -0.35 -11.18
C PHE A 192 -12.57 -1.29 -9.98
N GLU A 193 -13.17 -2.48 -10.02
CA GLU A 193 -13.17 -3.46 -8.94
C GLU A 193 -11.74 -3.91 -8.61
N THR A 194 -10.97 -4.22 -9.63
CA THR A 194 -9.55 -4.57 -9.49
C THR A 194 -8.72 -3.42 -8.98
N LEU A 195 -8.92 -2.21 -9.54
CA LEU A 195 -8.20 -1.02 -9.11
C LEU A 195 -8.48 -0.69 -7.64
N SER A 196 -9.74 -0.77 -7.22
CA SER A 196 -10.15 -0.54 -5.83
C SER A 196 -9.46 -1.52 -4.88
N LEU A 197 -9.46 -2.81 -5.20
CA LEU A 197 -8.78 -3.82 -4.39
C LEU A 197 -7.26 -3.57 -4.29
N LEU A 198 -6.61 -3.18 -5.40
CA LEU A 198 -5.19 -2.83 -5.42
C LEU A 198 -4.91 -1.55 -4.63
N TYR A 199 -5.79 -0.56 -4.71
CA TYR A 199 -5.70 0.69 -3.97
C TYR A 199 -5.77 0.46 -2.46
N ASP A 200 -6.66 -0.43 -2.03
CA ASP A 200 -6.91 -0.73 -0.62
C ASP A 200 -5.89 -1.69 -0.01
N THR A 201 -5.30 -2.58 -0.81
CA THR A 201 -4.44 -3.66 -0.30
C THR A 201 -3.01 -3.60 -0.80
N GLY A 202 -2.73 -2.69 -1.73
CA GLY A 202 -1.43 -2.53 -2.40
C GLY A 202 -1.18 -3.51 -3.53
N ILE A 203 -0.30 -3.13 -4.45
CA ILE A 203 0.18 -4.02 -5.52
C ILE A 203 1.20 -4.99 -4.95
N SER A 204 1.03 -6.30 -5.30
CA SER A 204 1.93 -7.38 -4.92
C SER A 204 1.98 -7.65 -3.41
N ALA A 205 3.11 -8.17 -2.93
CA ALA A 205 3.26 -8.66 -1.56
C ALA A 205 3.62 -7.55 -0.57
N LYS A 206 3.43 -7.84 0.72
CA LYS A 206 3.95 -7.02 1.84
C LYS A 206 3.27 -5.65 2.05
N GLY A 207 2.02 -5.45 1.61
CA GLY A 207 1.25 -4.23 1.91
C GLY A 207 1.33 -3.79 3.38
N PRO A 208 1.05 -4.67 4.35
CA PRO A 208 1.13 -4.36 5.79
C PRO A 208 2.53 -4.03 6.32
N ALA A 209 3.55 -4.20 5.52
CA ALA A 209 4.92 -3.78 5.82
C ALA A 209 5.30 -2.45 5.15
N GLY A 210 4.34 -1.78 4.47
CA GLY A 210 4.52 -0.50 3.80
C GLY A 210 5.07 -0.61 2.40
N PHE A 211 4.62 -1.62 1.66
CA PHE A 211 5.02 -1.84 0.27
C PHE A 211 3.81 -1.86 -0.67
N GLY A 212 3.98 -1.31 -1.86
CA GLY A 212 3.01 -1.43 -2.95
C GLY A 212 1.80 -0.50 -2.87
N MET A 213 1.81 0.53 -2.02
CA MET A 213 0.75 1.54 -2.05
C MET A 213 0.84 2.36 -3.33
N ILE A 214 -0.32 2.61 -3.93
CA ILE A 214 -0.45 3.35 -5.19
C ILE A 214 -1.36 4.57 -5.06
N GLU A 215 -1.18 5.50 -5.98
CA GLU A 215 -2.08 6.61 -6.25
C GLU A 215 -2.40 6.65 -7.75
N VAL A 216 -3.62 7.02 -8.09
CA VAL A 216 -4.05 7.22 -9.48
C VAL A 216 -3.74 8.67 -9.88
N LYS A 217 -2.99 8.84 -10.97
CA LYS A 217 -2.79 10.17 -11.55
C LYS A 217 -4.06 10.63 -12.25
N LYS A 218 -4.53 11.82 -11.90
CA LYS A 218 -5.60 12.47 -12.66
C LYS A 218 -5.09 12.77 -14.06
N SER A 219 -5.86 12.43 -15.09
CA SER A 219 -5.58 12.88 -16.46
C SER A 219 -5.67 14.42 -16.51
N GLU A 220 -4.72 15.06 -17.18
CA GLU A 220 -4.70 16.53 -17.32
C GLU A 220 -5.92 17.08 -18.11
N GLU A 221 -6.75 16.22 -18.70
CA GLU A 221 -7.92 16.62 -19.47
C GLU A 221 -9.09 17.20 -18.64
N SER A 222 -9.08 17.06 -17.31
CA SER A 222 -10.15 17.61 -16.44
C SER A 222 -9.92 19.05 -15.96
N SER A 223 -8.83 19.71 -16.39
CA SER A 223 -8.49 21.08 -16.00
C SER A 223 -8.83 22.15 -17.06
N LEU A 224 -9.54 21.79 -18.13
CA LEU A 224 -9.95 22.70 -19.22
C LEU A 224 -11.49 22.84 -19.34
N SER A 225 -12.17 22.93 -18.22
CA SER A 225 -13.58 23.35 -18.21
C SER A 225 -13.81 24.40 -17.14
N ILE A 226 -13.58 25.64 -17.52
CA ILE A 226 -14.23 26.83 -16.93
C ILE A 226 -15.09 27.45 -18.01
#